data_64491847309c1addac6eb9ca23b6159d
#
_entry.id   64491847309c1addac6eb9ca23b6159d
#
_cell.length_a   1.000
_cell.length_b   1.000
_cell.length_c   1.000
_cell.angle_alpha   90.00
_cell.angle_beta   90.00
_cell.angle_gamma   90.00
#
_symmetry.space_group_name_H-M   'P 1'
#
loop_
_entity.id
_entity.type
_entity.pdbx_description
1 polymer ?
#
loop_
_entity_poly.entity_id
_entity_poly.type
_entity_poly.pdbx_seq_one_letter_code
_entity_poly.pdbx_strand_id
1 'polypeptide(L)'
;TSHKDEKDRPTVFAQLPPSLPRVISVGRLDLNSEGLLLLTNNGELSRKLEQPSNGWVRRYKVRVYGAVKPERLKSLQKGIIADGIEYGPIKAEIETQQGANTWLVVSLCEGKNREVRKVMKHLGLEVSRLIRLSYGPFQLGSLRKGEVREVPQKVLREQLGARFEL
;
A
#
# COMPACT_ATOMS: atom_id res chain seq x y z
N THR A 1 4.99 2.39 10.15
CA THR A 1 5.26 1.02 10.63
C THR A 1 6.62 0.96 11.29
N SER A 2 6.66 0.86 12.61
CA SER A 2 7.91 0.73 13.38
C SER A 2 7.63 0.04 14.71
N HIS A 3 8.68 -0.56 15.30
CA HIS A 3 8.58 -1.16 16.65
C HIS A 3 8.69 -0.11 17.75
N LYS A 4 9.32 1.02 17.46
CA LYS A 4 9.48 2.15 18.38
C LYS A 4 9.26 3.46 17.64
N ASP A 5 8.40 4.32 18.17
CA ASP A 5 8.15 5.63 17.59
C ASP A 5 8.97 6.71 18.33
N GLU A 6 9.62 7.60 17.55
CA GLU A 6 10.44 8.69 18.09
C GLU A 6 9.63 9.70 18.91
N LYS A 7 8.33 9.86 18.62
CA LYS A 7 7.43 10.78 19.32
C LYS A 7 6.48 10.04 20.27
N ASP A 8 6.81 8.82 20.67
CA ASP A 8 6.01 7.97 21.56
C ASP A 8 4.56 7.77 21.10
N ARG A 9 4.31 7.87 19.80
CA ARG A 9 2.99 7.54 19.24
C ARG A 9 2.74 6.05 19.30
N PRO A 10 1.47 5.59 19.41
CA PRO A 10 1.17 4.17 19.37
C PRO A 10 1.70 3.51 18.10
N THR A 11 2.39 2.39 18.25
CA THR A 11 2.86 1.60 17.11
C THR A 11 1.80 0.59 16.70
N VAL A 12 1.88 0.10 15.46
CA VAL A 12 1.04 -1.00 14.99
C VAL A 12 1.18 -2.21 15.92
N PHE A 13 2.40 -2.53 16.32
CA PHE A 13 2.67 -3.70 17.16
C PHE A 13 2.05 -3.59 18.54
N ALA A 14 1.97 -2.39 19.10
CA ALA A 14 1.31 -2.13 20.38
C ALA A 14 -0.21 -2.31 20.31
N GLN A 15 -0.81 -2.21 19.12
CA GLN A 15 -2.24 -2.37 18.89
C GLN A 15 -2.65 -3.83 18.67
N LEU A 16 -1.70 -4.75 18.54
CA LEU A 16 -1.99 -6.15 18.25
C LEU A 16 -2.54 -6.88 19.48
N PRO A 17 -3.42 -7.90 19.27
CA PRO A 17 -3.88 -8.74 20.38
C PRO A 17 -2.70 -9.40 21.11
N PRO A 18 -2.72 -9.43 22.46
CA PRO A 18 -1.64 -10.05 23.24
C PRO A 18 -1.45 -11.55 22.98
N SER A 19 -2.47 -12.21 22.43
CA SER A 19 -2.41 -13.64 22.09
C SER A 19 -1.56 -13.96 20.85
N LEU A 20 -1.23 -12.93 20.04
CA LEU A 20 -0.39 -13.14 18.86
C LEU A 20 1.07 -13.34 19.25
N PRO A 21 1.79 -14.24 18.56
CA PRO A 21 3.24 -14.31 18.69
C PRO A 21 3.88 -13.02 18.20
N ARG A 22 5.17 -12.84 18.48
CA ARG A 22 5.90 -11.71 17.94
C ARG A 22 5.92 -11.82 16.42
N VAL A 23 5.49 -10.77 15.74
CA VAL A 23 5.44 -10.69 14.27
C VAL A 23 6.26 -9.51 13.77
N ILE A 24 6.63 -9.59 12.50
CA ILE A 24 7.26 -8.51 11.76
C ILE A 24 6.34 -8.09 10.61
N SER A 25 6.49 -6.87 10.14
CA SER A 25 5.74 -6.40 8.97
C SER A 25 6.40 -6.85 7.67
N VAL A 26 5.56 -7.19 6.69
CA VAL A 26 5.96 -7.39 5.30
C VAL A 26 5.88 -6.03 4.63
N GLY A 27 7.04 -5.39 4.41
CA GLY A 27 7.09 -4.03 3.94
C GLY A 27 6.61 -3.04 4.99
N ARG A 28 6.27 -1.85 4.55
CA ARG A 28 5.91 -0.75 5.44
C ARG A 28 4.75 0.06 4.86
N LEU A 29 3.97 0.65 5.76
CA LEU A 29 3.08 1.76 5.43
C LEU A 29 3.67 3.03 6.02
N ASP A 30 3.57 4.14 5.29
CA ASP A 30 3.97 5.44 5.79
C ASP A 30 3.12 5.85 6.99
N LEU A 31 3.62 6.78 7.78
CA LEU A 31 2.98 7.28 9.00
C LEU A 31 1.52 7.67 8.77
N ASN A 32 1.24 8.38 7.68
CA ASN A 32 -0.09 8.91 7.36
C ASN A 32 -0.84 8.03 6.36
N SER A 33 -0.42 6.80 6.16
CA SER A 33 -1.09 5.84 5.28
C SER A 33 -1.89 4.85 6.10
N GLU A 34 -2.99 4.38 5.50
CA GLU A 34 -3.95 3.45 6.11
C GLU A 34 -4.06 2.20 5.27
N GLY A 35 -4.78 1.22 5.76
CA GLY A 35 -5.19 0.05 5.00
C GLY A 35 -4.44 -1.21 5.35
N LEU A 36 -4.29 -2.06 4.35
CA LEU A 36 -3.74 -3.39 4.52
C LEU A 36 -2.26 -3.37 4.90
N LEU A 37 -1.93 -4.03 6.01
CA LEU A 37 -0.56 -4.29 6.41
C LEU A 37 -0.43 -5.80 6.66
N LEU A 38 0.54 -6.42 6.00
CA LEU A 38 0.82 -7.84 6.18
C LEU A 38 1.82 -8.04 7.31
N LEU A 39 1.55 -9.01 8.16
CA LEU A 39 2.41 -9.39 9.28
C LEU A 39 2.71 -10.88 9.21
N THR A 40 3.91 -11.26 9.62
CA THR A 40 4.31 -12.67 9.68
C THR A 40 5.32 -12.89 10.81
N ASN A 41 5.37 -14.10 11.34
CA ASN A 41 6.43 -14.52 12.26
C ASN A 41 7.60 -15.22 11.55
N ASN A 42 7.54 -15.31 10.21
CA ASN A 42 8.55 -15.95 9.38
C ASN A 42 9.31 -14.91 8.57
N GLY A 43 10.54 -14.60 9.00
CA GLY A 43 11.37 -13.58 8.35
C GLY A 43 11.77 -13.94 6.92
N GLU A 44 11.94 -15.22 6.62
CA GLU A 44 12.23 -15.68 5.28
C GLU A 44 11.05 -15.46 4.34
N LEU A 45 9.85 -15.77 4.79
CA LEU A 45 8.63 -15.49 4.03
C LEU A 45 8.48 -13.98 3.79
N SER A 46 8.71 -13.17 4.81
CA SER A 46 8.68 -11.71 4.67
C SER A 46 9.61 -11.21 3.57
N ARG A 47 10.84 -11.70 3.55
CA ARG A 47 11.81 -11.31 2.51
C ARG A 47 11.34 -11.73 1.11
N LYS A 48 10.78 -12.93 0.97
CA LYS A 48 10.25 -13.40 -0.32
C LYS A 48 9.08 -12.55 -0.80
N LEU A 49 8.18 -12.18 0.11
CA LEU A 49 7.02 -11.36 -0.21
C LEU A 49 7.41 -9.92 -0.60
N GLU A 50 8.50 -9.40 -0.06
CA GLU A 50 8.97 -8.04 -0.33
C GLU A 50 9.77 -7.90 -1.63
N GLN A 51 10.14 -9.00 -2.28
CA GLN A 51 11.00 -8.93 -3.46
C GLN A 51 10.33 -8.20 -4.63
N PRO A 52 10.98 -7.18 -5.21
CA PRO A 52 10.44 -6.45 -6.38
C PRO A 52 10.18 -7.36 -7.58
N SER A 53 10.93 -8.46 -7.70
CA SER A 53 10.77 -9.43 -8.79
C SER A 53 9.41 -10.13 -8.81
N ASN A 54 8.65 -10.08 -7.71
CA ASN A 54 7.28 -10.60 -7.69
C ASN A 54 6.37 -9.83 -8.64
N GLY A 55 6.66 -8.55 -8.88
CA GLY A 55 5.87 -7.70 -9.76
C GLY A 55 4.42 -7.52 -9.31
N TRP A 56 4.15 -7.72 -8.03
CA TRP A 56 2.78 -7.66 -7.50
C TRP A 56 2.20 -6.27 -7.58
N VAL A 57 0.95 -6.20 -8.01
CA VAL A 57 0.19 -4.95 -8.05
C VAL A 57 -0.22 -4.57 -6.64
N ARG A 58 0.03 -3.31 -6.30
CA ARG A 58 -0.48 -2.68 -5.09
C ARG A 58 -1.57 -1.71 -5.51
N ARG A 59 -2.73 -1.79 -4.87
CA ARG A 59 -3.85 -0.91 -5.15
C ARG A 59 -4.15 -0.04 -3.96
N TYR A 60 -4.39 1.23 -4.24
CA TYR A 60 -4.67 2.25 -3.23
C TYR A 60 -5.94 3.00 -3.56
N LYS A 61 -6.66 3.40 -2.52
CA LYS A 61 -7.71 4.41 -2.61
C LYS A 61 -7.10 5.71 -2.10
N VAL A 62 -7.15 6.75 -2.92
CA VAL A 62 -6.43 8.00 -2.66
C VAL A 62 -7.39 9.18 -2.76
N ARG A 63 -7.53 9.94 -1.68
CA ARG A 63 -8.28 11.20 -1.74
C ARG A 63 -7.29 12.33 -2.01
N VAL A 64 -7.53 13.06 -3.08
CA VAL A 64 -6.70 14.19 -3.48
C VAL A 64 -7.51 15.48 -3.47
N TYR A 65 -6.82 16.58 -3.13
CA TYR A 65 -7.36 17.94 -3.21
C TYR A 65 -6.72 18.65 -4.38
N GLY A 66 -7.53 19.31 -5.20
CA GLY A 66 -7.07 20.06 -6.35
C GLY A 66 -7.80 19.70 -7.62
N ALA A 67 -7.42 20.35 -8.73
CA ALA A 67 -8.02 20.09 -10.03
C ALA A 67 -7.41 18.84 -10.67
N VAL A 68 -8.23 17.80 -10.79
CA VAL A 68 -7.82 16.53 -11.42
C VAL A 68 -8.08 16.62 -12.93
N LYS A 69 -7.03 16.43 -13.71
CA LYS A 69 -7.10 16.39 -15.17
C LYS A 69 -6.98 14.95 -15.65
N PRO A 70 -8.07 14.35 -16.18
CA PRO A 70 -8.05 12.95 -16.58
C PRO A 70 -6.93 12.56 -17.54
N GLU A 71 -6.58 13.45 -18.47
CA GLU A 71 -5.49 13.21 -19.43
C GLU A 71 -4.12 13.12 -18.76
N ARG A 72 -3.90 13.84 -17.66
CA ARG A 72 -2.66 13.74 -16.89
C ARG A 72 -2.59 12.44 -16.10
N LEU A 73 -3.72 12.00 -15.54
CA LEU A 73 -3.79 10.68 -14.90
C LEU A 73 -3.49 9.56 -15.88
N LYS A 74 -4.06 9.65 -17.07
CA LYS A 74 -3.85 8.65 -18.12
C LYS A 74 -2.39 8.58 -18.56
N SER A 75 -1.69 9.72 -18.59
CA SER A 75 -0.28 9.78 -18.96
C SER A 75 0.63 9.04 -17.99
N LEU A 76 0.20 8.81 -16.74
CA LEU A 76 0.98 8.06 -15.74
C LEU A 76 1.20 6.60 -16.13
N GLN A 77 0.39 6.05 -17.03
CA GLN A 77 0.56 4.67 -17.52
C GLN A 77 1.89 4.46 -18.25
N LYS A 78 2.52 5.54 -18.70
CA LYS A 78 3.83 5.51 -19.37
C LYS A 78 4.99 5.70 -18.38
N GLY A 79 4.68 5.82 -17.09
CA GLY A 79 5.65 6.25 -16.11
C GLY A 79 5.84 7.75 -16.10
N ILE A 80 6.57 8.26 -15.14
CA ILE A 80 6.81 9.70 -14.99
C ILE A 80 8.13 9.96 -14.29
N ILE A 81 8.78 11.05 -14.61
CA ILE A 81 9.94 11.56 -13.88
C ILE A 81 9.48 12.75 -13.06
N ALA A 82 9.60 12.63 -11.73
CA ALA A 82 9.24 13.69 -10.79
C ALA A 82 10.40 13.94 -9.84
N ASP A 83 10.83 15.19 -9.72
CA ASP A 83 11.96 15.61 -8.88
C ASP A 83 13.20 14.75 -9.09
N GLY A 84 13.52 14.43 -10.35
CA GLY A 84 14.67 13.63 -10.72
C GLY A 84 14.54 12.12 -10.48
N ILE A 85 13.40 11.67 -9.99
CA ILE A 85 13.14 10.24 -9.74
C ILE A 85 12.27 9.69 -10.86
N GLU A 86 12.71 8.59 -11.45
CA GLU A 86 11.94 7.88 -12.46
C GLU A 86 10.98 6.89 -11.80
N TYR A 87 9.67 7.10 -11.99
CA TYR A 87 8.63 6.21 -11.50
C TYR A 87 8.08 5.38 -12.66
N GLY A 88 7.86 4.10 -12.40
CA GLY A 88 7.28 3.18 -13.37
C GLY A 88 5.81 3.46 -13.64
N PRO A 89 5.18 2.65 -14.50
CA PRO A 89 3.78 2.82 -14.87
C PRO A 89 2.83 2.83 -13.68
N ILE A 90 1.91 3.79 -13.67
CA ILE A 90 0.87 3.92 -12.65
C ILE A 90 -0.47 4.01 -13.36
N LYS A 91 -1.43 3.18 -12.94
CA LYS A 91 -2.82 3.28 -13.41
C LYS A 91 -3.61 4.03 -12.35
N ALA A 92 -4.18 5.18 -12.70
CA ALA A 92 -4.98 6.00 -11.81
C ALA A 92 -6.33 6.31 -12.47
N GLU A 93 -7.42 6.01 -11.74
CA GLU A 93 -8.78 6.22 -12.22
C GLU A 93 -9.58 7.00 -11.19
N ILE A 94 -10.44 7.89 -11.67
CA ILE A 94 -11.36 8.63 -10.80
C ILE A 94 -12.49 7.68 -10.37
N GLU A 95 -12.71 7.57 -9.06
CA GLU A 95 -13.84 6.82 -8.50
C GLU A 95 -15.02 7.75 -8.22
N THR A 96 -14.80 8.80 -7.42
CA THR A 96 -15.82 9.80 -7.11
C THR A 96 -15.21 11.18 -6.99
N GLN A 97 -16.02 12.21 -7.20
CA GLN A 97 -15.56 13.60 -7.08
C GLN A 97 -16.62 14.40 -6.31
N GLN A 98 -16.15 15.13 -5.29
CA GLN A 98 -17.00 16.02 -4.49
C GLN A 98 -16.28 17.36 -4.32
N GLY A 99 -16.70 18.38 -5.08
CA GLY A 99 -16.05 19.68 -5.07
C GLY A 99 -14.59 19.57 -5.48
N ALA A 100 -13.70 20.09 -4.65
CA ALA A 100 -12.24 20.04 -4.89
C ALA A 100 -11.60 18.73 -4.43
N ASN A 101 -12.36 17.81 -3.83
CA ASN A 101 -11.87 16.51 -3.37
C ASN A 101 -12.27 15.42 -4.37
N THR A 102 -11.29 14.60 -4.74
CA THR A 102 -11.52 13.49 -5.65
C THR A 102 -10.93 12.22 -5.06
N TRP A 103 -11.70 11.14 -5.09
CA TRP A 103 -11.21 9.82 -4.77
C TRP A 103 -10.73 9.13 -6.03
N LEU A 104 -9.49 8.64 -5.98
CA LEU A 104 -8.88 7.89 -7.07
C LEU A 104 -8.63 6.46 -6.63
N VAL A 105 -8.64 5.53 -7.59
CA VAL A 105 -8.06 4.19 -7.40
C VAL A 105 -6.76 4.17 -8.18
N VAL A 106 -5.66 3.87 -7.49
CA VAL A 106 -4.31 3.90 -8.03
C VAL A 106 -3.69 2.53 -7.92
N SER A 107 -3.14 2.02 -9.02
CA SER A 107 -2.49 0.71 -9.08
C SER A 107 -1.08 0.87 -9.63
N LEU A 108 -0.11 0.24 -8.95
CA LEU A 108 1.30 0.25 -9.36
C LEU A 108 1.98 -1.04 -8.92
N CYS A 109 3.08 -1.39 -9.59
CA CYS A 109 3.84 -2.62 -9.33
C CYS A 109 5.15 -2.39 -8.59
N GLU A 110 5.37 -1.19 -8.08
CA GLU A 110 6.54 -0.83 -7.29
C GLU A 110 6.15 -0.06 -6.04
N GLY A 111 7.08 0.15 -5.14
CA GLY A 111 6.81 0.85 -3.90
C GLY A 111 7.97 1.74 -3.48
N LYS A 112 8.36 2.67 -4.35
CA LYS A 112 9.40 3.65 -4.00
C LYS A 112 8.91 4.55 -2.88
N ASN A 113 9.84 5.11 -2.12
CA ASN A 113 9.52 5.92 -0.95
C ASN A 113 8.48 6.99 -1.27
N ARG A 114 7.33 6.92 -0.60
CA ARG A 114 6.21 7.87 -0.72
C ARG A 114 5.78 8.13 -2.17
N GLU A 115 5.87 7.12 -3.01
CA GLU A 115 5.68 7.25 -4.47
C GLU A 115 4.35 7.89 -4.84
N VAL A 116 3.23 7.37 -4.34
CA VAL A 116 1.89 7.90 -4.68
C VAL A 116 1.79 9.38 -4.30
N ARG A 117 2.26 9.75 -3.10
CA ARG A 117 2.21 11.13 -2.61
C ARG A 117 3.05 12.07 -3.48
N LYS A 118 4.25 11.62 -3.83
CA LYS A 118 5.18 12.43 -4.65
C LYS A 118 4.68 12.61 -6.07
N VAL A 119 4.14 11.56 -6.67
CA VAL A 119 3.58 11.61 -8.02
C VAL A 119 2.36 12.53 -8.05
N MET A 120 1.45 12.41 -7.09
CA MET A 120 0.27 13.29 -7.02
C MET A 120 0.68 14.74 -6.83
N LYS A 121 1.67 15.03 -5.98
CA LYS A 121 2.20 16.38 -5.79
C LYS A 121 2.77 16.96 -7.07
N HIS A 122 3.47 16.14 -7.84
CA HIS A 122 4.00 16.55 -9.16
C HIS A 122 2.88 16.95 -10.13
N LEU A 123 1.70 16.32 -10.01
CA LEU A 123 0.51 16.68 -10.77
C LEU A 123 -0.25 17.89 -10.20
N GLY A 124 0.27 18.52 -9.14
CA GLY A 124 -0.39 19.64 -8.48
C GLY A 124 -1.51 19.24 -7.54
N LEU A 125 -1.54 17.97 -7.10
CA LEU A 125 -2.56 17.44 -6.23
C LEU A 125 -2.01 17.16 -4.84
N GLU A 126 -2.80 17.46 -3.81
CA GLU A 126 -2.45 17.16 -2.42
C GLU A 126 -3.19 15.91 -1.96
N VAL A 127 -2.45 14.90 -1.49
CA VAL A 127 -3.04 13.68 -0.94
C VAL A 127 -3.48 13.96 0.49
N SER A 128 -4.79 13.89 0.73
CA SER A 128 -5.37 14.06 2.06
C SER A 128 -5.64 12.72 2.76
N ARG A 129 -5.75 11.64 2.00
CA ARG A 129 -5.94 10.29 2.55
C ARG A 129 -5.41 9.24 1.59
N LEU A 130 -4.73 8.22 2.12
CA LEU A 130 -4.12 7.15 1.33
C LEU A 130 -4.36 5.82 2.03
N ILE A 131 -5.08 4.92 1.36
CA ILE A 131 -5.49 3.63 1.92
C ILE A 131 -5.01 2.51 0.99
N ARG A 132 -4.16 1.61 1.49
CA ARG A 132 -3.77 0.45 0.69
C ARG A 132 -4.87 -0.60 0.73
N LEU A 133 -5.43 -0.91 -0.43
CA LEU A 133 -6.53 -1.87 -0.60
C LEU A 133 -6.05 -3.29 -0.81
N SER A 134 -4.91 -3.45 -1.48
CA SER A 134 -4.36 -4.77 -1.78
C SER A 134 -2.86 -4.74 -1.95
N TYR A 135 -2.25 -5.88 -1.73
CA TYR A 135 -0.83 -6.14 -1.93
C TYR A 135 -0.70 -7.51 -2.59
N GLY A 136 -0.50 -7.52 -3.91
CA GLY A 136 -0.56 -8.76 -4.67
C GLY A 136 -1.89 -9.48 -4.47
N PRO A 137 -1.89 -10.76 -4.09
CA PRO A 137 -3.12 -11.52 -3.90
C PRO A 137 -3.86 -11.20 -2.61
N PHE A 138 -3.26 -10.42 -1.70
CA PHE A 138 -3.87 -10.10 -0.42
C PHE A 138 -4.76 -8.87 -0.52
N GLN A 139 -5.97 -8.97 0.04
CA GLN A 139 -7.00 -7.94 -0.04
C GLN A 139 -7.38 -7.43 1.35
N LEU A 140 -7.56 -6.11 1.49
CA LEU A 140 -8.10 -5.52 2.70
C LEU A 140 -9.56 -5.98 2.94
N GLY A 141 -10.35 -6.01 1.88
CA GLY A 141 -11.75 -6.43 1.95
C GLY A 141 -12.51 -5.66 3.02
N SER A 142 -13.24 -6.40 3.87
CA SER A 142 -14.05 -5.85 4.95
C SER A 142 -13.31 -5.67 6.28
N LEU A 143 -12.00 -5.89 6.30
CA LEU A 143 -11.19 -5.75 7.51
C LEU A 143 -11.28 -4.32 8.05
N ARG A 144 -11.60 -4.19 9.34
CA ARG A 144 -11.79 -2.88 9.98
C ARG A 144 -10.47 -2.39 10.60
N LYS A 145 -10.41 -1.10 10.89
CA LYS A 145 -9.29 -0.49 11.59
C LYS A 145 -8.99 -1.24 12.89
N GLY A 146 -7.74 -1.63 13.06
CA GLY A 146 -7.30 -2.36 14.26
C GLY A 146 -7.62 -3.85 14.24
N GLU A 147 -8.44 -4.31 13.31
CA GLU A 147 -8.78 -5.73 13.19
C GLU A 147 -7.63 -6.50 12.58
N VAL A 148 -7.38 -7.69 13.13
CA VAL A 148 -6.34 -8.60 12.66
C VAL A 148 -7.01 -9.90 12.25
N ARG A 149 -6.66 -10.39 11.08
CA ARG A 149 -7.19 -11.66 10.57
C ARG A 149 -6.05 -12.53 10.07
N GLU A 150 -6.04 -13.78 10.51
CA GLU A 150 -5.08 -14.77 10.04
C GLU A 150 -5.44 -15.21 8.61
N VAL A 151 -4.43 -15.33 7.76
CA VAL A 151 -4.59 -15.99 6.46
C VAL A 151 -4.31 -17.47 6.68
N PRO A 152 -5.32 -18.36 6.53
CA PRO A 152 -5.11 -19.79 6.72
C PRO A 152 -4.04 -20.31 5.76
N GLN A 153 -3.24 -21.27 6.23
CA GLN A 153 -2.13 -21.82 5.44
C GLN A 153 -2.59 -22.39 4.10
N LYS A 154 -3.75 -23.01 4.06
CA LYS A 154 -4.34 -23.52 2.81
C LYS A 154 -4.59 -22.39 1.80
N VAL A 155 -5.20 -21.30 2.25
CA VAL A 155 -5.47 -20.12 1.42
C VAL A 155 -4.17 -19.47 0.98
N LEU A 156 -3.20 -19.40 1.88
CA LEU A 156 -1.87 -18.84 1.59
C LEU A 156 -1.17 -19.63 0.47
N ARG A 157 -1.22 -20.95 0.52
CA ARG A 157 -0.67 -21.82 -0.53
C ARG A 157 -1.36 -21.61 -1.87
N GLU A 158 -2.69 -21.51 -1.87
CA GLU A 158 -3.48 -21.26 -3.08
C GLU A 158 -3.13 -19.90 -3.71
N GLN A 159 -2.96 -18.88 -2.89
CA GLN A 159 -2.66 -17.52 -3.36
C GLN A 159 -1.22 -17.37 -3.85
N LEU A 160 -0.27 -17.96 -3.17
CA LEU A 160 1.15 -17.80 -3.47
C LEU A 160 1.67 -18.82 -4.49
N GLY A 161 1.00 -19.98 -4.58
CA GLY A 161 1.39 -21.05 -5.48
C GLY A 161 2.67 -21.77 -5.02
N ALA A 162 3.17 -22.64 -5.90
CA ALA A 162 4.28 -23.53 -5.59
C ALA A 162 5.64 -22.84 -5.49
N ARG A 163 5.77 -21.59 -5.93
CA ARG A 163 7.03 -20.87 -5.88
C ARG A 163 7.41 -20.38 -4.46
N PHE A 164 6.46 -20.44 -3.54
CA PHE A 164 6.70 -20.12 -2.13
C PHE A 164 6.62 -21.40 -1.31
N GLU A 165 7.73 -21.79 -0.72
CA GLU A 165 7.76 -22.87 0.26
C GLU A 165 7.30 -22.31 1.61
N LEU A 166 6.31 -22.95 2.19
CA LEU A 166 5.71 -22.52 3.45
C LEU A 166 6.09 -23.45 4.60
#